data_6fa0beb90609141c8134e36c018e38b6
#
_entry.id   6fa0beb90609141c8134e36c018e38b6
#
_cell.length_a   1.000
_cell.length_b   1.000
_cell.length_c   1.000
_cell.angle_alpha   90.00
_cell.angle_beta   90.00
_cell.angle_gamma   90.00
#
_symmetry.space_group_name_H-M   'P 1'
#
loop_
_entity.id
_entity.type
_entity.pdbx_description
1 polymer ?
#
loop_
_entity_poly.entity_id
_entity_poly.type
_entity_poly.pdbx_seq_one_letter_code
_entity_poly.pdbx_strand_id
1 'polypeptide(L)'
;MGPTTRPMMRRPFSVLALAGAVCVAAPAVWAQAGMAPGDGAAQAREVRAWLLRIHEAASHRNFQGTFVVSAGGSVSSARIAHFCEGLNQFERSESLDGQARHVYRHNDVVTTLWPATHVATIEQRTMRAEFPALLQAGDDRIAEFYEVHPQGAERIAGHETNVLVVKPRDVYRYGYRLWAEQTSGLLLRADVLGEHNEVLETSAFSDVAIGVRSQPESVLAPMKRLDGYRVLRPVLTPTRLESEGWALRQSAPGFRQVSCVKRPMDNAALADRQVLQTIYSDGLTYVSVFIEPFDVQRHTRPMLASVGPTQTLMQQQGDWWVTVVGDVPATTLRWFAKGLERLKK
;
A
#
# COMPACT_ATOMS: atom_id res chain seq x y z
N MET A 1 66.84 31.11 -18.22
CA MET A 1 67.85 30.20 -17.76
C MET A 1 67.22 28.83 -17.63
N GLY A 2 67.26 27.98 -18.56
CA GLY A 2 68.21 27.24 -19.34
C GLY A 2 68.59 25.96 -18.61
N PRO A 3 68.78 24.92 -19.38
CA PRO A 3 68.24 23.55 -19.17
C PRO A 3 69.42 22.56 -18.91
N THR A 4 69.13 21.27 -18.58
CA THR A 4 70.02 20.14 -18.84
C THR A 4 69.29 18.81 -18.62
N THR A 5 68.98 18.09 -19.62
CA THR A 5 69.68 17.00 -20.35
C THR A 5 69.81 15.64 -19.65
N ARG A 6 69.24 14.65 -20.36
CA ARG A 6 69.33 13.17 -20.20
C ARG A 6 70.79 12.62 -20.09
N PRO A 7 70.94 11.31 -19.72
CA PRO A 7 71.03 10.36 -20.82
C PRO A 7 70.35 8.96 -20.61
N MET A 8 70.11 8.41 -21.73
CA MET A 8 69.77 7.11 -22.22
C MET A 8 70.89 6.07 -21.96
N MET A 9 70.58 4.84 -21.55
CA MET A 9 71.50 3.70 -21.78
C MET A 9 70.77 2.39 -22.10
N ARG A 10 71.29 1.73 -23.04
CA ARG A 10 70.87 0.67 -23.94
C ARG A 10 70.77 -0.72 -23.31
N ARG A 11 70.00 -1.53 -24.01
CA ARG A 11 69.79 -3.00 -23.93
C ARG A 11 71.09 -3.82 -24.01
N PRO A 12 71.04 -5.15 -23.63
CA PRO A 12 71.07 -6.12 -24.72
C PRO A 12 70.03 -7.27 -24.64
N PHE A 13 69.81 -7.79 -25.82
CA PHE A 13 69.04 -8.97 -26.15
C PHE A 13 69.66 -10.26 -25.59
N SER A 14 68.84 -11.22 -25.21
CA SER A 14 69.18 -12.64 -25.24
C SER A 14 67.97 -13.47 -25.63
N VAL A 15 68.13 -14.15 -26.71
CA VAL A 15 67.27 -15.15 -27.30
C VAL A 15 67.53 -16.50 -26.55
N LEU A 16 66.52 -17.23 -26.12
CA LEU A 16 66.51 -18.70 -26.32
C LEU A 16 65.19 -19.37 -25.85
N ALA A 17 64.72 -20.19 -26.75
CA ALA A 17 64.08 -21.50 -26.63
C ALA A 17 62.56 -21.58 -26.38
N LEU A 18 61.90 -22.02 -27.46
CA LEU A 18 60.60 -22.65 -27.50
C LEU A 18 60.56 -23.92 -26.66
N ALA A 19 59.56 -24.02 -25.79
CA ALA A 19 59.00 -25.28 -25.34
C ALA A 19 57.47 -25.18 -25.45
N GLY A 20 56.89 -25.92 -26.39
CA GLY A 20 55.45 -25.98 -26.61
C GLY A 20 54.78 -26.74 -25.48
N ALA A 21 53.88 -26.09 -24.80
CA ALA A 21 52.90 -26.75 -23.95
C ALA A 21 51.50 -26.53 -24.58
N VAL A 22 50.98 -27.63 -25.11
CA VAL A 22 49.59 -27.70 -25.57
C VAL A 22 48.67 -27.63 -24.34
N CYS A 23 48.16 -26.47 -24.04
CA CYS A 23 47.06 -26.35 -23.06
C CYS A 23 45.75 -26.68 -23.77
N VAL A 24 45.24 -27.88 -23.47
CA VAL A 24 43.86 -28.29 -23.78
C VAL A 24 42.93 -27.36 -22.95
N ALA A 25 42.30 -26.39 -23.61
CA ALA A 25 41.25 -25.59 -23.02
C ALA A 25 40.02 -26.46 -22.80
N ALA A 26 39.78 -26.88 -21.55
CA ALA A 26 38.48 -27.42 -21.17
C ALA A 26 37.42 -26.31 -21.23
N PRO A 27 36.27 -26.54 -21.86
CA PRO A 27 35.19 -25.54 -21.83
C PRO A 27 34.72 -25.43 -20.37
N ALA A 28 34.82 -24.23 -19.79
CA ALA A 28 34.18 -23.90 -18.54
C ALA A 28 32.65 -23.96 -18.75
N VAL A 29 32.04 -25.06 -18.37
CA VAL A 29 30.60 -25.18 -18.21
C VAL A 29 30.23 -24.27 -17.06
N TRP A 30 29.65 -23.13 -17.39
CA TRP A 30 28.96 -22.26 -16.44
C TRP A 30 27.77 -23.06 -15.94
N ALA A 31 27.92 -23.74 -14.81
CA ALA A 31 26.80 -24.29 -14.08
C ALA A 31 25.93 -23.10 -13.68
N GLN A 32 24.82 -22.90 -14.39
CA GLN A 32 23.71 -22.12 -13.87
C GLN A 32 23.33 -22.84 -12.57
N ALA A 33 23.62 -22.18 -11.43
CA ALA A 33 23.12 -22.60 -10.14
C ALA A 33 21.58 -22.49 -10.20
N GLY A 34 20.93 -23.55 -10.64
CA GLY A 34 19.50 -23.70 -10.52
C GLY A 34 19.18 -23.66 -9.03
N MET A 35 18.33 -22.73 -8.64
CA MET A 35 17.79 -22.65 -7.28
C MET A 35 17.25 -24.02 -6.89
N ALA A 36 17.73 -24.58 -5.79
CA ALA A 36 17.25 -25.85 -5.27
C ALA A 36 15.74 -25.74 -4.95
N PRO A 37 14.93 -26.79 -5.21
CA PRO A 37 13.48 -26.74 -4.97
C PRO A 37 13.05 -26.41 -3.53
N GLY A 38 13.98 -26.37 -2.57
CA GLY A 38 13.76 -25.99 -1.16
C GLY A 38 13.80 -24.49 -0.88
N ASP A 39 14.49 -23.69 -1.70
CA ASP A 39 14.72 -22.26 -1.40
C ASP A 39 13.44 -21.42 -1.52
N GLY A 40 12.59 -21.70 -2.50
CA GLY A 40 11.34 -20.97 -2.69
C GLY A 40 10.35 -21.16 -1.53
N ALA A 41 10.24 -22.36 -0.98
CA ALA A 41 9.35 -22.62 0.16
C ALA A 41 9.88 -22.01 1.47
N ALA A 42 11.20 -21.95 1.64
CA ALA A 42 11.82 -21.28 2.79
C ALA A 42 11.61 -19.78 2.71
N GLN A 43 11.83 -19.17 1.54
CA GLN A 43 11.60 -17.75 1.29
C GLN A 43 10.13 -17.35 1.47
N ALA A 44 9.19 -18.17 0.98
CA ALA A 44 7.76 -17.93 1.17
C ALA A 44 7.36 -17.93 2.66
N ARG A 45 7.92 -18.85 3.47
CA ARG A 45 7.71 -18.89 4.92
C ARG A 45 8.28 -17.66 5.62
N GLU A 46 9.46 -17.21 5.23
CA GLU A 46 10.08 -16.01 5.78
C GLU A 46 9.28 -14.74 5.47
N VAL A 47 8.87 -14.55 4.21
CA VAL A 47 7.95 -13.47 3.78
C VAL A 47 6.72 -13.43 4.67
N ARG A 48 6.05 -14.58 4.80
CA ARG A 48 4.84 -14.70 5.61
C ARG A 48 5.08 -14.34 7.07
N ALA A 49 6.17 -14.86 7.65
CA ALA A 49 6.50 -14.62 9.06
C ALA A 49 6.69 -13.12 9.35
N TRP A 50 7.42 -12.40 8.48
CA TRP A 50 7.61 -10.96 8.60
C TRP A 50 6.31 -10.18 8.49
N LEU A 51 5.52 -10.47 7.48
CA LEU A 51 4.27 -9.75 7.24
C LEU A 51 3.23 -10.03 8.33
N LEU A 52 3.14 -11.25 8.84
CA LEU A 52 2.30 -11.60 9.99
C LEU A 52 2.74 -10.84 11.25
N ARG A 53 4.04 -10.77 11.52
CA ARG A 53 4.56 -10.04 12.68
C ARG A 53 4.19 -8.55 12.64
N ILE A 54 4.31 -7.91 11.47
CA ILE A 54 3.87 -6.52 11.27
C ILE A 54 2.37 -6.39 11.50
N HIS A 55 1.57 -7.29 10.93
CA HIS A 55 0.13 -7.30 11.10
C HIS A 55 -0.31 -7.49 12.56
N GLU A 56 0.29 -8.46 13.26
CA GLU A 56 0.02 -8.71 14.67
C GLU A 56 0.38 -7.50 15.54
N ALA A 57 1.52 -6.87 15.26
CA ALA A 57 1.92 -5.67 15.98
C ALA A 57 0.93 -4.52 15.78
N ALA A 58 0.53 -4.25 14.54
CA ALA A 58 -0.45 -3.22 14.19
C ALA A 58 -1.83 -3.48 14.83
N SER A 59 -2.19 -4.76 15.02
CA SER A 59 -3.50 -5.17 15.53
C SER A 59 -3.59 -5.32 17.06
N HIS A 60 -2.44 -5.56 17.73
CA HIS A 60 -2.45 -5.94 19.15
C HIS A 60 -1.53 -5.08 20.04
N ARG A 61 -0.72 -4.17 19.47
CA ARG A 61 0.13 -3.29 20.28
C ARG A 61 -0.56 -1.98 20.56
N ASN A 62 -0.47 -1.52 21.81
CA ASN A 62 -0.87 -0.17 22.15
C ASN A 62 0.24 0.79 21.74
N PHE A 63 -0.10 1.81 20.98
CA PHE A 63 0.83 2.86 20.60
C PHE A 63 0.10 4.18 20.36
N GLN A 64 0.85 5.26 20.42
CA GLN A 64 0.39 6.59 20.03
C GLN A 64 1.58 7.42 19.52
N GLY A 65 1.30 8.34 18.60
CA GLY A 65 2.37 9.17 18.06
C GLY A 65 1.88 10.16 17.01
N THR A 66 2.82 10.84 16.39
CA THR A 66 2.60 11.73 15.25
C THR A 66 3.05 11.01 13.98
N PHE A 67 2.14 10.92 13.05
CA PHE A 67 2.31 10.24 11.78
C PHE A 67 2.36 11.26 10.64
N VAL A 68 3.28 11.09 9.71
CA VAL A 68 3.51 11.99 8.58
C VAL A 68 3.45 11.20 7.29
N VAL A 69 2.73 11.72 6.31
CA VAL A 69 2.67 11.20 4.95
C VAL A 69 3.19 12.25 3.99
N SER A 70 4.12 11.84 3.12
CA SER A 70 4.66 12.67 2.04
C SER A 70 4.40 11.97 0.71
N ALA A 71 3.54 12.55 -0.13
CA ALA A 71 3.15 11.99 -1.43
C ALA A 71 2.84 13.11 -2.43
N GLY A 72 3.25 12.95 -3.69
CA GLY A 72 2.91 13.87 -4.77
C GLY A 72 3.30 15.34 -4.52
N GLY A 73 4.38 15.59 -3.78
CA GLY A 73 4.84 16.94 -3.43
C GLY A 73 4.08 17.60 -2.26
N SER A 74 3.15 16.87 -1.62
CA SER A 74 2.42 17.32 -0.43
C SER A 74 2.86 16.55 0.80
N VAL A 75 2.82 17.22 1.95
CA VAL A 75 3.09 16.62 3.26
C VAL A 75 1.85 16.85 4.12
N SER A 76 1.43 15.80 4.82
CA SER A 76 0.35 15.87 5.81
C SER A 76 0.74 15.12 7.07
N SER A 77 0.21 15.54 8.21
CA SER A 77 0.46 14.90 9.49
C SER A 77 -0.84 14.66 10.27
N ALA A 78 -0.80 13.64 11.11
CA ALA A 78 -1.90 13.29 11.98
C ALA A 78 -1.37 12.78 13.33
N ARG A 79 -2.10 13.06 14.40
CA ARG A 79 -1.90 12.38 15.67
C ARG A 79 -2.70 11.10 15.66
N ILE A 80 -2.04 9.98 15.85
CA ILE A 80 -2.70 8.68 15.85
C ILE A 80 -2.51 7.97 17.19
N ALA A 81 -3.48 7.12 17.54
CA ALA A 81 -3.38 6.21 18.67
C ALA A 81 -4.16 4.93 18.36
N HIS A 82 -3.63 3.81 18.83
CA HIS A 82 -4.24 2.50 18.76
C HIS A 82 -4.14 1.82 20.12
N PHE A 83 -5.26 1.31 20.60
CA PHE A 83 -5.35 0.62 21.89
C PHE A 83 -6.12 -0.69 21.73
N CYS A 84 -5.71 -1.70 22.46
CA CYS A 84 -6.37 -3.00 22.54
C CYS A 84 -6.71 -3.33 23.99
N GLU A 85 -7.94 -3.82 24.23
CA GLU A 85 -8.38 -4.41 25.49
C GLU A 85 -9.18 -5.69 25.21
N GLY A 86 -8.55 -6.83 25.42
CA GLY A 86 -9.11 -8.11 25.04
C GLY A 86 -9.36 -8.18 23.52
N LEU A 87 -10.61 -8.36 23.12
CA LEU A 87 -11.03 -8.38 21.72
C LEU A 87 -11.41 -7.01 21.16
N ASN A 88 -11.41 -5.96 22.00
CA ASN A 88 -11.77 -4.62 21.57
C ASN A 88 -10.55 -3.86 21.09
N GLN A 89 -10.74 -3.13 20.00
CA GLN A 89 -9.73 -2.27 19.40
C GLN A 89 -10.28 -0.85 19.28
N PHE A 90 -9.46 0.11 19.66
CA PHE A 90 -9.80 1.52 19.69
C PHE A 90 -8.74 2.29 18.91
N GLU A 91 -9.15 3.04 17.91
CA GLU A 91 -8.24 3.83 17.08
C GLU A 91 -8.70 5.29 17.04
N ARG A 92 -7.72 6.18 16.98
CA ARG A 92 -7.93 7.61 16.82
C ARG A 92 -6.93 8.15 15.81
N SER A 93 -7.43 8.95 14.88
CA SER A 93 -6.58 9.72 13.94
C SER A 93 -7.14 11.13 13.85
N GLU A 94 -6.32 12.12 14.15
CA GLU A 94 -6.67 13.54 14.13
C GLU A 94 -5.70 14.29 13.21
N SER A 95 -6.20 14.85 12.10
CA SER A 95 -5.36 15.64 11.20
C SER A 95 -4.80 16.86 11.92
N LEU A 96 -3.51 17.14 11.69
CA LEU A 96 -2.80 18.30 12.23
C LEU A 96 -2.69 19.43 11.19
N ASP A 97 -2.89 19.09 9.91
CA ASP A 97 -2.79 20.00 8.78
C ASP A 97 -4.10 20.09 8.01
N GLY A 98 -4.30 21.19 7.30
CA GLY A 98 -5.45 21.41 6.43
C GLY A 98 -6.77 21.53 7.18
N GLN A 99 -7.83 20.96 6.62
CA GLN A 99 -9.13 20.92 7.29
C GLN A 99 -9.11 19.90 8.43
N ALA A 100 -9.56 20.33 9.62
CA ALA A 100 -9.68 19.44 10.77
C ALA A 100 -10.58 18.25 10.43
N ARG A 101 -10.03 17.06 10.54
CA ARG A 101 -10.73 15.79 10.37
C ARG A 101 -10.30 14.85 11.49
N HIS A 102 -11.26 14.33 12.22
CA HIS A 102 -11.02 13.39 13.29
C HIS A 102 -11.70 12.07 12.94
N VAL A 103 -10.97 10.97 13.02
CA VAL A 103 -11.46 9.62 12.78
C VAL A 103 -11.30 8.82 14.07
N TYR A 104 -12.39 8.27 14.53
CA TYR A 104 -12.44 7.40 15.71
C TYR A 104 -12.98 6.05 15.28
N ARG A 105 -12.35 4.99 15.75
CA ARG A 105 -12.77 3.62 15.46
C ARG A 105 -12.88 2.81 16.73
N HIS A 106 -13.98 2.10 16.89
CA HIS A 106 -14.17 1.05 17.85
C HIS A 106 -14.61 -0.22 17.12
N ASN A 107 -13.73 -1.19 17.05
CA ASN A 107 -13.90 -2.40 16.24
C ASN A 107 -14.24 -2.05 14.78
N ASP A 108 -15.42 -2.45 14.29
CA ASP A 108 -15.87 -2.19 12.93
C ASP A 108 -16.61 -0.85 12.76
N VAL A 109 -16.90 -0.14 13.84
CA VAL A 109 -17.60 1.15 13.79
C VAL A 109 -16.60 2.28 13.64
N VAL A 110 -16.71 3.04 12.56
CA VAL A 110 -15.87 4.22 12.29
C VAL A 110 -16.74 5.47 12.35
N THR A 111 -16.35 6.43 13.19
CA THR A 111 -16.95 7.76 13.26
C THR A 111 -15.96 8.78 12.75
N THR A 112 -16.29 9.48 11.67
CA THR A 112 -15.48 10.57 11.12
C THR A 112 -16.19 11.89 11.41
N LEU A 113 -15.46 12.84 12.01
CA LEU A 113 -15.94 14.18 12.31
C LEU A 113 -15.24 15.20 11.43
N TRP A 114 -16.01 16.11 10.85
CA TRP A 114 -15.52 17.31 10.16
C TRP A 114 -15.98 18.54 10.94
N PRO A 115 -15.17 19.06 11.87
CA PRO A 115 -15.58 20.17 12.76
C PRO A 115 -15.97 21.42 12.00
N ALA A 116 -15.26 21.76 10.91
CA ALA A 116 -15.51 22.97 10.13
C ALA A 116 -16.90 23.00 9.47
N THR A 117 -17.46 21.83 9.12
CA THR A 117 -18.78 21.72 8.47
C THR A 117 -19.85 21.16 9.40
N HIS A 118 -19.50 20.84 10.64
CA HIS A 118 -20.38 20.18 11.62
C HIS A 118 -21.07 18.93 11.05
N VAL A 119 -20.29 18.12 10.30
CA VAL A 119 -20.75 16.84 9.75
C VAL A 119 -20.05 15.71 10.48
N ALA A 120 -20.81 14.69 10.86
CA ALA A 120 -20.31 13.42 11.38
C ALA A 120 -20.81 12.28 10.49
N THR A 121 -19.94 11.35 10.13
CA THR A 121 -20.32 10.12 9.44
C THR A 121 -20.05 8.93 10.33
N ILE A 122 -21.02 8.04 10.47
CA ILE A 122 -20.89 6.77 11.21
C ILE A 122 -21.08 5.63 10.21
N GLU A 123 -20.03 4.82 10.03
CA GLU A 123 -20.01 3.72 9.06
C GLU A 123 -19.55 2.43 9.73
N GLN A 124 -20.01 1.28 9.22
CA GLN A 124 -19.41 -0.01 9.51
C GLN A 124 -18.35 -0.32 8.44
N ARG A 125 -17.11 -0.52 8.87
CA ARG A 125 -15.97 -0.87 8.01
C ARG A 125 -15.24 -2.07 8.58
N THR A 126 -15.44 -3.22 7.98
CA THR A 126 -14.74 -4.47 8.37
C THR A 126 -13.30 -4.51 7.86
N MET A 127 -12.99 -3.74 6.80
CA MET A 127 -11.65 -3.70 6.22
C MET A 127 -10.78 -2.62 6.86
N ARG A 128 -9.54 -2.98 7.15
CA ARG A 128 -8.47 -2.08 7.57
C ARG A 128 -7.48 -2.00 6.43
N ALA A 129 -7.37 -0.86 5.80
CA ALA A 129 -6.47 -0.62 4.67
C ALA A 129 -5.51 0.54 4.94
N GLU A 130 -5.38 0.95 6.22
CA GLU A 130 -4.59 2.13 6.59
C GLU A 130 -3.33 1.71 7.35
N PHE A 131 -2.25 2.44 7.10
CA PHE A 131 -1.02 2.30 7.86
C PHE A 131 -1.29 2.38 9.38
N PRO A 132 -0.65 1.56 10.21
CA PRO A 132 0.42 0.61 9.91
C PRO A 132 -0.07 -0.80 9.51
N ALA A 133 -1.36 -1.02 9.31
CA ALA A 133 -1.95 -2.30 8.95
C ALA A 133 -1.93 -2.48 7.42
N LEU A 134 -0.76 -2.80 6.85
CA LEU A 134 -0.61 -3.05 5.42
C LEU A 134 -1.20 -4.39 4.95
N LEU A 135 -1.51 -5.30 5.88
CA LEU A 135 -1.91 -6.66 5.54
C LEU A 135 -3.33 -6.96 5.97
N GLN A 136 -4.03 -7.67 5.11
CA GLN A 136 -5.16 -8.49 5.58
C GLN A 136 -4.64 -9.82 6.11
N ALA A 137 -5.08 -10.19 7.33
CA ALA A 137 -4.77 -11.49 7.87
C ALA A 137 -5.25 -12.60 6.91
N GLY A 138 -4.36 -13.51 6.53
CA GLY A 138 -4.72 -14.78 5.94
C GLY A 138 -4.54 -14.96 4.43
N ASP A 139 -3.94 -14.03 3.69
CA ASP A 139 -3.60 -14.34 2.29
C ASP A 139 -2.21 -15.02 2.20
N ASP A 140 -2.24 -16.35 2.16
CA ASP A 140 -1.02 -17.18 2.06
C ASP A 140 -0.29 -17.02 0.72
N ARG A 141 -0.88 -16.30 -0.24
CA ARG A 141 -0.39 -16.16 -1.62
C ARG A 141 0.47 -14.92 -1.86
N ILE A 142 0.68 -14.08 -0.85
CA ILE A 142 1.53 -12.88 -1.02
C ILE A 142 2.90 -13.25 -1.59
N ALA A 143 3.46 -14.37 -1.14
CA ALA A 143 4.75 -14.87 -1.63
C ALA A 143 4.74 -15.30 -3.12
N GLU A 144 3.57 -15.52 -3.73
CA GLU A 144 3.45 -15.78 -5.17
C GLU A 144 3.71 -14.50 -5.99
N PHE A 145 3.40 -13.34 -5.40
CA PHE A 145 3.43 -12.04 -6.08
C PHE A 145 4.51 -11.10 -5.60
N TYR A 146 5.11 -11.37 -4.44
CA TYR A 146 6.16 -10.55 -3.86
C TYR A 146 7.34 -11.38 -3.34
N GLU A 147 8.52 -10.77 -3.39
CA GLU A 147 9.72 -11.21 -2.68
C GLU A 147 10.00 -10.27 -1.53
N VAL A 148 10.50 -10.78 -0.41
CA VAL A 148 10.94 -9.95 0.71
C VAL A 148 12.44 -10.16 0.91
N HIS A 149 13.16 -9.05 1.00
CA HIS A 149 14.60 -9.03 1.19
C HIS A 149 14.95 -8.17 2.40
N PRO A 150 15.56 -8.74 3.46
CA PRO A 150 16.12 -7.95 4.56
C PRO A 150 17.23 -7.00 4.04
N GLN A 151 17.22 -5.75 4.49
CA GLN A 151 18.23 -4.73 4.12
C GLN A 151 19.02 -4.18 5.33
N GLY A 152 19.05 -4.89 6.45
CA GLY A 152 19.75 -4.46 7.65
C GLY A 152 18.86 -3.75 8.65
N ALA A 153 19.41 -2.79 9.37
CA ALA A 153 18.73 -2.06 10.44
C ALA A 153 18.96 -0.56 10.31
N GLU A 154 17.95 0.23 10.65
CA GLU A 154 18.00 1.69 10.70
C GLU A 154 17.22 2.20 11.92
N ARG A 155 17.40 3.47 12.26
CA ARG A 155 16.69 4.09 13.38
C ARG A 155 15.57 5.00 12.87
N ILE A 156 14.33 4.76 13.31
CA ILE A 156 13.14 5.56 12.97
C ILE A 156 12.44 6.00 14.25
N ALA A 157 12.08 7.28 14.35
CA ALA A 157 11.38 7.87 15.49
C ALA A 157 12.01 7.47 16.86
N GLY A 158 13.32 7.34 16.91
CA GLY A 158 14.04 6.98 18.14
C GLY A 158 14.16 5.46 18.41
N HIS A 159 13.59 4.60 17.59
CA HIS A 159 13.58 3.13 17.74
C HIS A 159 14.46 2.44 16.69
N GLU A 160 15.12 1.35 17.10
CA GLU A 160 15.82 0.47 16.18
C GLU A 160 14.81 -0.35 15.38
N THR A 161 14.99 -0.40 14.06
CA THR A 161 14.10 -1.10 13.13
C THR A 161 14.86 -2.07 12.25
N ASN A 162 14.20 -3.15 11.82
CA ASN A 162 14.65 -3.97 10.71
C ASN A 162 14.06 -3.42 9.41
N VAL A 163 14.91 -3.30 8.39
CA VAL A 163 14.52 -2.80 7.07
C VAL A 163 14.25 -3.98 6.14
N LEU A 164 13.08 -3.98 5.51
CA LEU A 164 12.64 -5.00 4.58
C LEU A 164 12.27 -4.35 3.25
N VAL A 165 12.71 -4.92 2.14
CA VAL A 165 12.21 -4.56 0.82
C VAL A 165 11.27 -5.65 0.33
N VAL A 166 10.04 -5.24 0.02
CA VAL A 166 9.00 -6.07 -0.60
C VAL A 166 8.98 -5.74 -2.08
N LYS A 167 9.51 -6.64 -2.89
CA LYS A 167 9.66 -6.44 -4.33
C LYS A 167 8.56 -7.20 -5.08
N PRO A 168 7.80 -6.54 -5.97
CA PRO A 168 6.82 -7.23 -6.79
C PRO A 168 7.49 -8.14 -7.83
N ARG A 169 6.85 -9.26 -8.15
CA ARG A 169 7.28 -10.21 -9.19
C ARG A 169 6.72 -9.86 -10.58
N ASP A 170 5.82 -8.90 -10.65
CA ASP A 170 5.15 -8.49 -11.89
C ASP A 170 5.01 -6.95 -11.98
N VAL A 171 4.41 -6.46 -13.07
CA VAL A 171 4.24 -5.03 -13.36
C VAL A 171 2.90 -4.46 -12.86
N TYR A 172 2.12 -5.24 -12.12
CA TYR A 172 0.76 -4.86 -11.72
C TYR A 172 0.69 -4.24 -10.32
N ARG A 173 1.80 -4.14 -9.62
CA ARG A 173 1.87 -3.67 -8.23
C ARG A 173 3.15 -2.91 -7.94
N TYR A 174 3.10 -2.05 -6.94
CA TYR A 174 4.26 -1.33 -6.46
C TYR A 174 5.06 -2.18 -5.48
N GLY A 175 6.33 -1.82 -5.32
CA GLY A 175 7.18 -2.33 -4.25
C GLY A 175 7.02 -1.53 -2.97
N TYR A 176 7.58 -2.05 -1.88
CA TYR A 176 7.61 -1.36 -0.59
C TYR A 176 8.97 -1.49 0.05
N ARG A 177 9.37 -0.46 0.82
CA ARG A 177 10.43 -0.56 1.81
C ARG A 177 9.81 -0.29 3.16
N LEU A 178 9.99 -1.21 4.09
CA LEU A 178 9.30 -1.26 5.38
C LEU A 178 10.32 -1.23 6.51
N TRP A 179 10.06 -0.43 7.54
CA TRP A 179 10.87 -0.34 8.76
C TRP A 179 10.03 -0.80 9.94
N ALA A 180 10.24 -2.04 10.37
CA ALA A 180 9.56 -2.65 11.50
C ALA A 180 10.43 -2.56 12.76
N GLU A 181 9.87 -2.03 13.86
CA GLU A 181 10.57 -1.94 15.15
C GLU A 181 10.97 -3.35 15.62
N GLN A 182 12.21 -3.47 16.11
CA GLN A 182 12.85 -4.78 16.33
C GLN A 182 12.16 -5.62 17.39
N THR A 183 11.66 -5.02 18.45
CA THR A 183 11.06 -5.73 19.59
C THR A 183 9.59 -6.04 19.36
N SER A 184 8.81 -5.03 19.00
CA SER A 184 7.35 -5.14 18.86
C SER A 184 6.90 -5.65 17.49
N GLY A 185 7.69 -5.40 16.44
CA GLY A 185 7.30 -5.60 15.05
C GLY A 185 6.44 -4.48 14.46
N LEU A 186 6.16 -3.41 15.23
CA LEU A 186 5.34 -2.29 14.75
C LEU A 186 6.02 -1.59 13.57
N LEU A 187 5.29 -1.40 12.50
CA LEU A 187 5.76 -0.66 11.33
C LEU A 187 5.86 0.82 11.66
N LEU A 188 7.06 1.37 11.61
CA LEU A 188 7.32 2.78 11.92
C LEU A 188 7.47 3.65 10.68
N ARG A 189 7.85 3.05 9.54
CA ARG A 189 7.90 3.72 8.25
C ARG A 189 7.62 2.73 7.13
N ALA A 190 6.95 3.21 6.10
CA ALA A 190 6.79 2.53 4.82
C ALA A 190 7.04 3.53 3.68
N ASP A 191 7.85 3.13 2.71
CA ASP A 191 7.95 3.81 1.43
C ASP A 191 7.27 2.95 0.37
N VAL A 192 6.43 3.56 -0.46
CA VAL A 192 5.90 2.94 -1.68
C VAL A 192 6.88 3.22 -2.81
N LEU A 193 7.33 2.17 -3.48
CA LEU A 193 8.35 2.24 -4.52
C LEU A 193 7.71 2.05 -5.91
N GLY A 194 8.00 2.98 -6.81
CA GLY A 194 7.59 2.90 -8.21
C GLY A 194 8.38 1.88 -9.02
N GLU A 195 8.11 1.85 -10.33
CA GLU A 195 8.69 0.86 -11.26
C GLU A 195 10.23 0.96 -11.36
N HIS A 196 10.79 2.13 -11.10
CA HIS A 196 12.25 2.39 -11.13
C HIS A 196 12.85 2.53 -9.72
N ASN A 197 12.16 2.02 -8.69
CA ASN A 197 12.52 2.15 -7.27
C ASN A 197 12.52 3.60 -6.75
N GLU A 198 11.90 4.55 -7.46
CA GLU A 198 11.63 5.89 -6.95
C GLU A 198 10.59 5.85 -5.83
N VAL A 199 10.75 6.70 -4.82
CA VAL A 199 9.80 6.78 -3.71
C VAL A 199 8.60 7.63 -4.14
N LEU A 200 7.43 6.99 -4.26
CA LEU A 200 6.16 7.63 -4.60
C LEU A 200 5.45 8.22 -3.38
N GLU A 201 5.60 7.57 -2.24
CA GLU A 201 5.06 7.98 -0.95
C GLU A 201 5.99 7.51 0.17
N THR A 202 6.14 8.34 1.19
CA THR A 202 6.68 7.95 2.48
C THR A 202 5.61 8.18 3.54
N SER A 203 5.33 7.14 4.31
CA SER A 203 4.44 7.15 5.47
C SER A 203 5.25 6.78 6.71
N ALA A 204 5.41 7.67 7.70
CA ALA A 204 6.31 7.44 8.83
C ALA A 204 5.82 8.09 10.12
N PHE A 205 6.17 7.49 11.24
CA PHE A 205 6.12 8.18 12.53
C PHE A 205 7.30 9.17 12.63
N SER A 206 6.99 10.40 13.01
CA SER A 206 7.99 11.36 13.46
C SER A 206 8.29 11.22 14.95
N ASP A 207 7.31 10.75 15.72
CA ASP A 207 7.37 10.43 17.14
C ASP A 207 6.37 9.30 17.44
N VAL A 208 6.78 8.33 18.26
CA VAL A 208 5.89 7.22 18.67
C VAL A 208 6.27 6.69 20.04
N ALA A 209 5.26 6.44 20.86
CA ALA A 209 5.37 5.70 22.12
C ALA A 209 4.67 4.35 21.96
N ILE A 210 5.42 3.26 22.11
CA ILE A 210 4.94 1.88 21.99
C ILE A 210 4.74 1.27 23.37
N GLY A 211 3.69 0.46 23.57
CA GLY A 211 3.39 -0.16 24.84
C GLY A 211 2.73 0.79 25.86
N VAL A 212 2.09 1.84 25.37
CA VAL A 212 1.38 2.80 26.23
C VAL A 212 0.17 2.14 26.91
N ARG A 213 -0.25 2.72 28.04
CA ARG A 213 -1.49 2.29 28.70
C ARG A 213 -2.69 2.56 27.79
N SER A 214 -3.60 1.60 27.69
CA SER A 214 -4.85 1.76 26.94
C SER A 214 -5.69 2.91 27.48
N GLN A 215 -6.30 3.67 26.58
CA GLN A 215 -7.14 4.84 26.87
C GLN A 215 -8.43 4.81 26.03
N PRO A 216 -9.33 3.82 26.22
CA PRO A 216 -10.54 3.65 25.40
C PRO A 216 -11.42 4.88 25.37
N GLU A 217 -11.56 5.59 26.50
CA GLU A 217 -12.40 6.79 26.60
C GLU A 217 -11.94 7.94 25.70
N SER A 218 -10.64 7.99 25.35
CA SER A 218 -10.13 8.97 24.39
C SER A 218 -10.68 8.77 22.97
N VAL A 219 -11.22 7.58 22.69
CA VAL A 219 -11.88 7.19 21.43
C VAL A 219 -13.40 7.20 21.60
N LEU A 220 -13.92 6.56 22.64
CA LEU A 220 -15.36 6.36 22.85
C LEU A 220 -16.11 7.67 23.16
N ALA A 221 -15.50 8.56 23.95
CA ALA A 221 -16.17 9.80 24.35
C ALA A 221 -16.45 10.72 23.16
N PRO A 222 -15.50 10.98 22.22
CA PRO A 222 -15.79 11.73 20.99
C PRO A 222 -16.84 11.07 20.09
N MET A 223 -16.84 9.73 19.98
CA MET A 223 -17.85 9.00 19.20
C MET A 223 -19.28 9.18 19.71
N LYS A 224 -19.44 9.44 21.00
CA LYS A 224 -20.74 9.63 21.66
C LYS A 224 -21.17 11.12 21.67
N ARG A 225 -20.22 12.06 21.65
CA ARG A 225 -20.49 13.51 21.74
C ARG A 225 -20.66 14.10 20.33
N LEU A 226 -21.86 13.95 19.78
CA LEU A 226 -22.21 14.43 18.44
C LEU A 226 -23.16 15.63 18.46
N ASP A 227 -23.27 16.30 19.62
CA ASP A 227 -24.11 17.50 19.76
C ASP A 227 -23.67 18.59 18.79
N GLY A 228 -24.61 19.14 18.02
CA GLY A 228 -24.34 20.15 17.00
C GLY A 228 -23.84 19.59 15.67
N TYR A 229 -23.60 18.28 15.54
CA TYR A 229 -23.23 17.65 14.27
C TYR A 229 -24.46 17.13 13.51
N ARG A 230 -24.47 17.36 12.20
CA ARG A 230 -25.35 16.62 11.27
C ARG A 230 -24.78 15.22 11.08
N VAL A 231 -25.45 14.21 11.63
CA VAL A 231 -24.99 12.83 11.61
C VAL A 231 -25.49 12.11 10.37
N LEU A 232 -24.59 11.61 9.56
CA LEU A 232 -24.85 10.77 8.39
C LEU A 232 -24.54 9.33 8.75
N ARG A 233 -25.44 8.42 8.36
CA ARG A 233 -25.25 6.96 8.49
C ARG A 233 -25.50 6.30 7.15
N PRO A 234 -24.50 6.33 6.23
CA PRO A 234 -24.66 5.70 4.93
C PRO A 234 -24.87 4.19 5.10
N VAL A 235 -25.93 3.70 4.48
CA VAL A 235 -26.24 2.26 4.47
C VAL A 235 -25.50 1.63 3.31
N LEU A 236 -24.56 0.74 3.62
CA LEU A 236 -23.88 -0.08 2.63
C LEU A 236 -24.69 -1.35 2.44
N THR A 237 -25.22 -1.59 1.25
CA THR A 237 -25.99 -2.79 0.93
C THR A 237 -25.10 -3.79 0.22
N PRO A 238 -24.71 -4.92 0.85
CA PRO A 238 -23.95 -5.97 0.19
C PRO A 238 -24.69 -6.47 -1.05
N THR A 239 -23.96 -6.70 -2.13
CA THR A 239 -24.48 -7.20 -3.38
C THR A 239 -23.42 -8.02 -4.12
N ARG A 240 -23.75 -8.49 -5.32
CA ARG A 240 -22.82 -9.17 -6.23
C ARG A 240 -22.77 -8.41 -7.55
N LEU A 241 -21.58 -8.34 -8.13
CA LEU A 241 -21.35 -7.60 -9.37
C LEU A 241 -22.31 -8.09 -10.48
N GLU A 242 -22.48 -9.41 -10.57
CA GLU A 242 -23.35 -10.05 -11.57
C GLU A 242 -24.84 -9.72 -11.36
N SER A 243 -25.27 -9.64 -10.09
CA SER A 243 -26.65 -9.28 -9.74
C SER A 243 -27.01 -7.86 -10.17
N GLU A 244 -25.99 -6.98 -10.22
CA GLU A 244 -26.14 -5.60 -10.69
C GLU A 244 -25.92 -5.48 -12.21
N GLY A 245 -25.76 -6.61 -12.90
CA GLY A 245 -25.62 -6.70 -14.36
C GLY A 245 -24.24 -6.35 -14.87
N TRP A 246 -23.20 -6.61 -14.09
CA TRP A 246 -21.80 -6.42 -14.45
C TRP A 246 -21.01 -7.71 -14.27
N ALA A 247 -19.91 -7.84 -14.98
CA ALA A 247 -18.92 -8.89 -14.75
C ALA A 247 -17.52 -8.34 -14.93
N LEU A 248 -16.59 -8.83 -14.12
CA LEU A 248 -15.17 -8.61 -14.34
C LEU A 248 -14.60 -9.87 -15.00
N ARG A 249 -14.35 -9.82 -16.32
CA ARG A 249 -13.82 -10.94 -17.11
C ARG A 249 -12.34 -11.18 -16.89
N GLN A 250 -11.62 -10.11 -16.63
CA GLN A 250 -10.18 -10.14 -16.41
C GLN A 250 -9.81 -9.18 -15.28
N SER A 251 -9.01 -9.65 -14.34
CA SER A 251 -8.35 -8.83 -13.32
C SER A 251 -6.83 -9.02 -13.40
N ALA A 252 -6.07 -8.11 -12.83
CA ALA A 252 -4.64 -8.32 -12.67
C ALA A 252 -4.39 -9.59 -11.82
N PRO A 253 -3.34 -10.39 -12.13
CA PRO A 253 -3.02 -11.60 -11.39
C PRO A 253 -2.94 -11.35 -9.88
N GLY A 254 -3.50 -12.26 -9.09
CA GLY A 254 -3.49 -12.17 -7.62
C GLY A 254 -4.60 -11.34 -7.00
N PHE A 255 -5.20 -10.39 -7.72
CA PHE A 255 -6.30 -9.59 -7.20
C PHE A 255 -7.60 -10.40 -7.12
N ARG A 256 -8.21 -10.42 -5.95
CA ARG A 256 -9.50 -11.06 -5.69
C ARG A 256 -10.50 -10.04 -5.16
N GLN A 257 -11.78 -10.24 -5.49
CA GLN A 257 -12.85 -9.44 -4.95
C GLN A 257 -12.98 -9.69 -3.44
N VAL A 258 -12.90 -8.62 -2.66
CA VAL A 258 -13.01 -8.65 -1.21
C VAL A 258 -14.27 -7.97 -0.70
N SER A 259 -14.88 -7.10 -1.52
CA SER A 259 -16.14 -6.43 -1.20
C SER A 259 -16.89 -6.07 -2.46
N CYS A 260 -18.24 -6.10 -2.40
CA CYS A 260 -19.12 -5.53 -3.40
C CYS A 260 -20.37 -5.00 -2.69
N VAL A 261 -20.60 -3.69 -2.79
CA VAL A 261 -21.70 -3.02 -2.09
C VAL A 261 -22.34 -1.96 -2.98
N LYS A 262 -23.60 -1.68 -2.76
CA LYS A 262 -24.25 -0.44 -3.16
C LYS A 262 -24.16 0.56 -2.00
N ARG A 263 -23.77 1.78 -2.31
CA ARG A 263 -23.70 2.86 -1.34
C ARG A 263 -24.38 4.13 -1.86
N PRO A 264 -24.98 4.96 -1.00
CA PRO A 264 -25.49 6.25 -1.43
C PRO A 264 -24.34 7.14 -1.92
N MET A 265 -24.63 8.07 -2.82
CA MET A 265 -23.65 9.08 -3.21
C MET A 265 -23.42 10.05 -2.06
N ASP A 266 -22.17 10.50 -1.89
CA ASP A 266 -21.76 11.36 -0.76
C ASP A 266 -22.31 12.81 -0.85
N ASN A 267 -23.11 13.12 -1.88
CA ASN A 267 -23.74 14.42 -2.06
C ASN A 267 -25.21 14.36 -1.61
N ALA A 268 -25.59 15.24 -0.67
CA ALA A 268 -26.97 15.32 -0.15
C ALA A 268 -28.04 15.51 -1.25
N ALA A 269 -27.71 16.21 -2.34
CA ALA A 269 -28.60 16.38 -3.50
C ALA A 269 -28.77 15.10 -4.35
N LEU A 270 -27.97 14.07 -4.11
CA LEU A 270 -27.92 12.83 -4.86
C LEU A 270 -28.03 11.61 -3.94
N ALA A 271 -28.49 11.81 -2.71
CA ALA A 271 -28.57 10.75 -1.69
C ALA A 271 -29.46 9.57 -2.13
N ASP A 272 -30.41 9.79 -3.02
CA ASP A 272 -31.25 8.73 -3.60
C ASP A 272 -30.54 7.94 -4.73
N ARG A 273 -29.40 8.43 -5.22
CA ARG A 273 -28.61 7.72 -6.23
C ARG A 273 -27.60 6.81 -5.54
N GLN A 274 -27.47 5.61 -6.06
CA GLN A 274 -26.54 4.62 -5.55
C GLN A 274 -25.37 4.43 -6.50
N VAL A 275 -24.20 4.25 -5.91
CA VAL A 275 -22.96 3.85 -6.59
C VAL A 275 -22.70 2.39 -6.26
N LEU A 276 -22.44 1.58 -7.27
CA LEU A 276 -21.93 0.24 -7.08
C LEU A 276 -20.41 0.34 -6.85
N GLN A 277 -19.95 -0.11 -5.70
CA GLN A 277 -18.54 -0.19 -5.35
C GLN A 277 -18.11 -1.63 -5.21
N THR A 278 -17.06 -2.03 -5.92
CA THR A 278 -16.40 -3.31 -5.72
C THR A 278 -14.92 -3.10 -5.45
N ILE A 279 -14.37 -3.85 -4.50
CA ILE A 279 -12.98 -3.74 -4.07
C ILE A 279 -12.29 -5.06 -4.32
N TYR A 280 -11.10 -4.97 -4.90
CA TYR A 280 -10.20 -6.09 -5.14
C TYR A 280 -8.91 -5.89 -4.37
N SER A 281 -8.31 -6.96 -3.87
CA SER A 281 -7.04 -6.92 -3.15
C SER A 281 -6.16 -8.11 -3.54
N ASP A 282 -4.86 -7.89 -3.49
CA ASP A 282 -3.83 -8.94 -3.59
C ASP A 282 -3.24 -9.32 -2.22
N GLY A 283 -3.78 -8.74 -1.14
CA GLY A 283 -3.33 -8.90 0.24
C GLY A 283 -2.46 -7.74 0.76
N LEU A 284 -1.84 -6.94 -0.10
CA LEU A 284 -1.05 -5.75 0.28
C LEU A 284 -1.68 -4.44 -0.20
N THR A 285 -2.27 -4.44 -1.37
CA THR A 285 -2.88 -3.24 -1.95
C THR A 285 -4.30 -3.50 -2.42
N TYR A 286 -5.00 -2.42 -2.79
CA TYR A 286 -6.40 -2.47 -3.19
C TYR A 286 -6.64 -1.73 -4.48
N VAL A 287 -7.62 -2.23 -5.23
CA VAL A 287 -8.22 -1.53 -6.37
C VAL A 287 -9.72 -1.44 -6.11
N SER A 288 -10.24 -0.22 -6.03
CA SER A 288 -11.66 0.07 -5.92
C SER A 288 -12.22 0.45 -7.29
N VAL A 289 -13.32 -0.17 -7.67
CA VAL A 289 -14.08 0.14 -8.90
C VAL A 289 -15.43 0.69 -8.48
N PHE A 290 -15.73 1.90 -8.92
CA PHE A 290 -17.01 2.56 -8.73
C PHE A 290 -17.74 2.65 -10.05
N ILE A 291 -19.02 2.30 -10.06
CA ILE A 291 -19.88 2.29 -11.24
C ILE A 291 -21.14 3.07 -10.90
N GLU A 292 -21.41 4.12 -11.66
CA GLU A 292 -22.59 4.96 -11.50
C GLU A 292 -23.20 5.34 -12.86
N PRO A 293 -24.49 5.69 -12.94
CA PRO A 293 -25.07 6.18 -14.19
C PRO A 293 -24.33 7.43 -14.70
N PHE A 294 -24.09 7.49 -16.01
CA PHE A 294 -23.44 8.64 -16.62
C PHE A 294 -24.33 9.88 -16.49
N ASP A 295 -23.71 10.98 -16.10
CA ASP A 295 -24.34 12.28 -15.93
C ASP A 295 -23.45 13.36 -16.57
N VAL A 296 -23.89 13.96 -17.67
CA VAL A 296 -23.10 14.91 -18.45
C VAL A 296 -22.71 16.17 -17.67
N GLN A 297 -23.47 16.54 -16.63
CA GLN A 297 -23.16 17.70 -15.80
C GLN A 297 -22.02 17.41 -14.80
N ARG A 298 -21.83 16.17 -14.42
CA ARG A 298 -20.84 15.72 -13.43
C ARG A 298 -19.62 15.08 -14.07
N HIS A 299 -19.83 14.30 -15.13
CA HIS A 299 -18.81 13.51 -15.77
C HIS A 299 -18.32 14.20 -17.05
N THR A 300 -17.35 15.10 -16.88
CA THR A 300 -16.96 16.00 -17.97
C THR A 300 -16.09 15.33 -19.04
N ARG A 301 -15.09 14.55 -18.64
CA ARG A 301 -14.18 13.87 -19.57
C ARG A 301 -13.50 12.69 -18.93
N PRO A 302 -13.19 11.64 -19.70
CA PRO A 302 -12.28 10.58 -19.27
C PRO A 302 -10.92 11.14 -18.87
N MET A 303 -10.33 10.62 -17.78
CA MET A 303 -9.02 11.07 -17.31
C MET A 303 -8.28 9.96 -16.58
N LEU A 304 -6.96 10.07 -16.60
CA LEU A 304 -6.06 9.36 -15.71
C LEU A 304 -5.31 10.41 -14.88
N ALA A 305 -5.39 10.31 -13.58
CA ALA A 305 -4.71 11.20 -12.64
C ALA A 305 -3.91 10.39 -11.62
N SER A 306 -2.86 10.99 -11.06
CA SER A 306 -2.06 10.39 -10.00
C SER A 306 -1.75 11.40 -8.90
N VAL A 307 -1.75 10.92 -7.65
CA VAL A 307 -1.23 11.65 -6.49
C VAL A 307 -0.40 10.66 -5.69
N GLY A 308 0.93 10.82 -5.71
CA GLY A 308 1.83 9.80 -5.18
C GLY A 308 1.59 8.44 -5.86
N PRO A 309 1.43 7.35 -5.09
CA PRO A 309 1.16 6.02 -5.63
C PRO A 309 -0.28 5.85 -6.11
N THR A 310 -1.22 6.68 -5.61
CA THR A 310 -2.64 6.55 -5.92
C THR A 310 -2.92 6.97 -7.35
N GLN A 311 -3.33 6.01 -8.17
CA GLN A 311 -3.79 6.24 -9.54
C GLN A 311 -5.32 6.25 -9.57
N THR A 312 -5.90 7.13 -10.40
CA THR A 312 -7.35 7.20 -10.62
C THR A 312 -7.62 7.23 -12.11
N LEU A 313 -8.33 6.24 -12.62
CA LEU A 313 -8.81 6.17 -14.00
C LEU A 313 -10.31 6.38 -14.01
N MET A 314 -10.76 7.36 -14.77
CA MET A 314 -12.18 7.66 -14.98
C MET A 314 -12.52 7.55 -16.45
N GLN A 315 -13.59 6.83 -16.79
CA GLN A 315 -14.05 6.70 -18.17
C GLN A 315 -15.55 6.46 -18.26
N GLN A 316 -16.12 6.83 -19.39
CA GLN A 316 -17.48 6.45 -19.76
C GLN A 316 -17.47 5.06 -20.40
N GLN A 317 -18.44 4.23 -20.04
CA GLN A 317 -18.70 2.92 -20.61
C GLN A 317 -20.19 2.76 -20.91
N GLY A 318 -20.59 3.07 -22.12
CA GLY A 318 -22.01 3.18 -22.49
C GLY A 318 -22.71 4.28 -21.69
N ASP A 319 -23.82 3.92 -21.02
CA ASP A 319 -24.60 4.82 -20.16
C ASP A 319 -24.06 4.93 -18.72
N TRP A 320 -22.84 4.45 -18.49
CA TRP A 320 -22.25 4.37 -17.17
C TRP A 320 -20.93 5.13 -17.09
N TRP A 321 -20.66 5.67 -15.90
CA TRP A 321 -19.36 6.20 -15.53
C TRP A 321 -18.65 5.22 -14.62
N VAL A 322 -17.43 4.89 -14.99
CA VAL A 322 -16.58 3.94 -14.26
C VAL A 322 -15.35 4.69 -13.74
N THR A 323 -15.16 4.64 -12.43
CA THR A 323 -13.96 5.13 -11.76
C THR A 323 -13.21 3.96 -11.15
N VAL A 324 -11.95 3.80 -11.51
CA VAL A 324 -11.05 2.79 -10.94
C VAL A 324 -9.93 3.52 -10.20
N VAL A 325 -9.73 3.22 -8.94
CA VAL A 325 -8.73 3.89 -8.09
C VAL A 325 -7.98 2.88 -7.24
N GLY A 326 -6.67 3.09 -7.05
CA GLY A 326 -5.84 2.24 -6.22
C GLY A 326 -4.38 2.66 -6.21
N ASP A 327 -3.65 2.17 -5.20
CA ASP A 327 -2.20 2.37 -5.06
C ASP A 327 -1.46 1.28 -5.84
N VAL A 328 -1.60 1.36 -7.15
CA VAL A 328 -1.07 0.40 -8.12
C VAL A 328 -0.66 1.14 -9.40
N PRO A 329 0.22 0.58 -10.24
CA PRO A 329 0.54 1.15 -11.54
C PRO A 329 -0.69 1.39 -12.41
N ALA A 330 -0.67 2.44 -13.23
CA ALA A 330 -1.78 2.79 -14.13
C ALA A 330 -2.19 1.64 -15.07
N THR A 331 -1.25 0.76 -15.41
CA THR A 331 -1.49 -0.47 -16.18
C THR A 331 -2.53 -1.35 -15.51
N THR A 332 -2.47 -1.49 -14.19
CA THR A 332 -3.42 -2.30 -13.41
C THR A 332 -4.83 -1.71 -13.48
N LEU A 333 -4.96 -0.39 -13.34
CA LEU A 333 -6.29 0.25 -13.47
C LEU A 333 -6.89 0.02 -14.87
N ARG A 334 -6.06 0.11 -15.92
CA ARG A 334 -6.52 -0.17 -17.29
C ARG A 334 -6.98 -1.62 -17.47
N TRP A 335 -6.32 -2.58 -16.79
CA TRP A 335 -6.74 -3.98 -16.78
C TRP A 335 -8.15 -4.14 -16.18
N PHE A 336 -8.39 -3.56 -15.01
CA PHE A 336 -9.71 -3.60 -14.37
C PHE A 336 -10.76 -2.91 -15.21
N ALA A 337 -10.48 -1.72 -15.73
CA ALA A 337 -11.41 -0.96 -16.56
C ALA A 337 -11.77 -1.70 -17.87
N LYS A 338 -10.77 -2.36 -18.51
CA LYS A 338 -10.98 -3.15 -19.74
C LYS A 338 -11.71 -4.46 -19.49
N GLY A 339 -11.42 -5.09 -18.33
CA GLY A 339 -12.04 -6.37 -17.95
C GLY A 339 -13.47 -6.24 -17.47
N LEU A 340 -13.92 -5.03 -17.14
CA LEU A 340 -15.28 -4.78 -16.67
C LEU A 340 -16.26 -4.73 -17.85
N GLU A 341 -17.28 -5.55 -17.82
CA GLU A 341 -18.28 -5.68 -18.89
C GLU A 341 -19.70 -5.56 -18.35
N ARG A 342 -20.57 -4.87 -19.11
CA ARG A 342 -22.01 -4.87 -18.88
C ARG A 342 -22.60 -6.17 -19.40
N LEU A 343 -23.28 -6.93 -18.54
CA LEU A 343 -24.00 -8.13 -18.96
C LEU A 343 -25.23 -7.72 -19.78
N LYS A 344 -25.40 -8.35 -20.93
CA LYS A 344 -26.64 -8.21 -21.71
C LYS A 344 -27.77 -8.88 -20.93
N LYS A 345 -28.86 -8.15 -20.74
CA LYS A 345 -30.10 -8.72 -20.21
C LYS A 345 -30.70 -9.67 -21.22
#